data_00cb277bd3f2b7b56147d8d380e7c9f0
#
_entry.id   00cb277bd3f2b7b56147d8d380e7c9f0
#
_cell.length_a   1.000
_cell.length_b   1.000
_cell.length_c   1.000
_cell.angle_alpha   90.00
_cell.angle_beta   90.00
_cell.angle_gamma   90.00
#
_symmetry.space_group_name_H-M   'P 1'
#
loop_
_entity.id
_entity.type
_entity.pdbx_description
1 polymer ?
#
loop_
_entity_poly.entity_id
_entity_poly.type
_entity_poly.pdbx_seq_one_letter_code
_entity_poly.pdbx_strand_id
1 'polypeptide(L)'
;AAFVAACIGCGLCGEVCPPRCIRFHARDGGTAVNTPYIDPTDKACILCDKCMAACPTDALIPTPREEIDMGIAQIDRSACYPWVDRGVCGACATICPLGERAIGFDFANIYRPVVRSGCVGCGVCVEVCPHPSRPIWIVARAPEAQNGSVTKPSGIESLSTGALAG
;
A
#
# COMPACT_ATOMS: atom_id res chain seq x y z
N ALA A 1 -2.05 -15.26 13.00
CA ALA A 1 -1.34 -16.24 13.85
C ALA A 1 -0.60 -17.30 13.02
N ALA A 2 -1.20 -17.89 11.97
CA ALA A 2 -0.58 -18.96 11.15
C ALA A 2 0.69 -18.51 10.43
N PHE A 3 0.68 -17.32 9.83
CA PHE A 3 1.82 -16.75 9.11
C PHE A 3 3.08 -16.64 10.00
N VAL A 4 2.94 -16.04 11.19
CA VAL A 4 4.07 -15.86 12.14
C VAL A 4 4.62 -17.20 12.61
N ALA A 5 3.76 -18.21 12.78
CA ALA A 5 4.18 -19.54 13.19
C ALA A 5 4.95 -20.32 12.11
N ALA A 6 4.63 -20.07 10.82
CA ALA A 6 5.30 -20.71 9.69
C ALA A 6 6.58 -19.96 9.25
N CYS A 7 6.69 -18.67 9.54
CA CYS A 7 7.82 -17.86 9.14
C CYS A 7 9.05 -18.10 10.02
N ILE A 8 10.16 -18.52 9.42
CA ILE A 8 11.45 -18.73 10.10
C ILE A 8 12.36 -17.50 10.10
N GLY A 9 11.90 -16.36 9.58
CA GLY A 9 12.68 -15.12 9.55
C GLY A 9 13.93 -15.14 8.67
N CYS A 10 13.98 -15.99 7.63
CA CYS A 10 15.19 -16.20 6.81
C CYS A 10 15.59 -15.01 5.91
N GLY A 11 14.70 -14.03 5.69
CA GLY A 11 14.98 -12.84 4.90
C GLY A 11 14.92 -12.98 3.38
N LEU A 12 14.83 -14.18 2.81
CA LEU A 12 14.85 -14.45 1.37
C LEU A 12 13.81 -13.63 0.58
N CYS A 13 12.60 -13.48 1.12
CA CYS A 13 11.54 -12.71 0.48
C CYS A 13 11.93 -11.24 0.26
N GLY A 14 12.68 -10.63 1.17
CA GLY A 14 13.22 -9.29 1.02
C GLY A 14 14.34 -9.21 -0.01
N GLU A 15 15.22 -10.21 -0.08
CA GLU A 15 16.33 -10.26 -1.03
C GLU A 15 15.85 -10.39 -2.49
N VAL A 16 14.83 -11.21 -2.74
CA VAL A 16 14.29 -11.41 -4.10
C VAL A 16 13.32 -10.31 -4.53
N CYS A 17 12.96 -9.39 -3.65
CA CYS A 17 11.98 -8.34 -3.93
C CYS A 17 12.58 -7.22 -4.79
N PRO A 18 12.16 -7.05 -6.09
CA PRO A 18 12.77 -6.04 -6.95
C PRO A 18 12.58 -4.60 -6.45
N PRO A 19 11.38 -4.18 -5.99
CA PRO A 19 11.20 -2.84 -5.46
C PRO A 19 11.74 -2.66 -4.03
N ARG A 20 12.19 -3.75 -3.38
CA ARG A 20 12.65 -3.71 -1.97
C ARG A 20 11.59 -3.14 -1.02
N CYS A 21 10.32 -3.49 -1.23
CA CYS A 21 9.20 -3.05 -0.40
C CYS A 21 8.99 -3.90 0.86
N ILE A 22 9.63 -5.06 0.94
CA ILE A 22 9.50 -5.95 2.10
C ILE A 22 10.47 -5.49 3.19
N ARG A 23 9.92 -5.20 4.36
CA ARG A 23 10.63 -4.88 5.59
C ARG A 23 10.45 -5.99 6.61
N PHE A 24 11.23 -5.97 7.66
CA PHE A 24 11.21 -6.96 8.72
C PHE A 24 10.99 -6.29 10.06
N HIS A 25 10.17 -6.91 10.91
CA HIS A 25 9.97 -6.43 12.27
C HIS A 25 11.28 -6.52 13.06
N ALA A 26 11.61 -5.43 13.76
CA ALA A 26 12.78 -5.36 14.62
C ALA A 26 12.64 -6.27 15.85
N ARG A 27 13.71 -6.41 16.63
CA ARG A 27 13.75 -7.28 17.82
C ARG A 27 12.76 -6.91 18.92
N ASP A 28 12.33 -5.66 18.96
CA ASP A 28 11.29 -5.14 19.85
C ASP A 28 9.87 -5.46 19.40
N GLY A 29 9.70 -6.08 18.24
CA GLY A 29 8.42 -6.51 17.67
C GLY A 29 7.78 -7.73 18.34
N GLY A 30 8.26 -8.17 19.52
CA GLY A 30 7.71 -9.31 20.26
C GLY A 30 7.79 -10.62 19.47
N THR A 31 6.69 -11.35 19.38
CA THR A 31 6.64 -12.67 18.69
C THR A 31 6.77 -12.57 17.17
N ALA A 32 6.69 -11.37 16.60
CA ALA A 32 6.78 -11.14 15.15
C ALA A 32 8.21 -10.76 14.69
N VAL A 33 9.23 -10.86 15.54
CA VAL A 33 10.63 -10.53 15.21
C VAL A 33 11.08 -11.24 13.94
N ASN A 34 11.72 -10.47 13.04
CA ASN A 34 12.18 -10.92 11.72
C ASN A 34 11.08 -11.40 10.75
N THR A 35 9.80 -11.26 11.08
CA THR A 35 8.75 -11.54 10.11
C THR A 35 8.63 -10.40 9.09
N PRO A 36 8.40 -10.72 7.79
CA PRO A 36 8.26 -9.71 6.76
C PRO A 36 6.92 -8.99 6.85
N TYR A 37 6.93 -7.71 6.50
CA TYR A 37 5.74 -6.92 6.28
C TYR A 37 5.97 -5.94 5.11
N ILE A 38 4.88 -5.44 4.56
CA ILE A 38 4.90 -4.38 3.55
C ILE A 38 4.08 -3.21 4.09
N ASP A 39 4.62 -2.01 4.01
CA ASP A 39 3.86 -0.78 4.15
C ASP A 39 3.64 -0.19 2.74
N PRO A 40 2.47 -0.43 2.13
CA PRO A 40 2.21 0.00 0.75
C PRO A 40 2.12 1.52 0.59
N THR A 41 1.99 2.26 1.70
CA THR A 41 1.99 3.73 1.68
C THR A 41 3.40 4.28 1.55
N ASP A 42 4.39 3.58 2.11
CA ASP A 42 5.78 3.96 2.04
C ASP A 42 6.45 3.45 0.75
N LYS A 43 6.28 2.16 0.45
CA LYS A 43 6.90 1.53 -0.73
C LYS A 43 5.95 0.52 -1.39
N ALA A 44 5.69 0.73 -2.67
CA ALA A 44 4.73 -0.08 -3.42
C ALA A 44 5.22 -1.52 -3.70
N CYS A 45 4.27 -2.46 -3.66
CA CYS A 45 4.44 -3.81 -4.17
C CYS A 45 4.01 -3.87 -5.64
N ILE A 46 4.85 -4.40 -6.52
CA ILE A 46 4.56 -4.55 -7.95
C ILE A 46 3.82 -5.86 -8.30
N LEU A 47 3.41 -6.63 -7.32
CA LEU A 47 2.70 -7.92 -7.48
C LEU A 47 3.46 -8.90 -8.40
N CYS A 48 4.76 -9.09 -8.18
CA CYS A 48 5.63 -9.92 -9.02
C CYS A 48 5.79 -11.36 -8.55
N ASP A 49 5.17 -11.74 -7.45
CA ASP A 49 5.09 -13.09 -6.85
C ASP A 49 6.43 -13.72 -6.43
N LYS A 50 7.57 -13.06 -6.65
CA LYS A 50 8.91 -13.60 -6.35
C LYS A 50 9.11 -13.95 -4.87
N CYS A 51 8.53 -13.19 -3.96
CA CYS A 51 8.62 -13.46 -2.52
C CYS A 51 7.90 -14.76 -2.12
N MET A 52 6.77 -15.04 -2.77
CA MET A 52 6.02 -16.29 -2.54
C MET A 52 6.77 -17.48 -3.13
N ALA A 53 7.30 -17.35 -4.34
CA ALA A 53 8.09 -18.41 -4.99
C ALA A 53 9.40 -18.74 -4.26
N ALA A 54 9.99 -17.77 -3.55
CA ALA A 54 11.25 -17.96 -2.82
C ALA A 54 11.06 -18.43 -1.37
N CYS A 55 9.84 -18.49 -0.85
CA CYS A 55 9.58 -18.86 0.54
C CYS A 55 9.79 -20.37 0.75
N PRO A 56 10.69 -20.77 1.66
CA PRO A 56 11.01 -22.20 1.85
C PRO A 56 10.06 -22.90 2.83
N THR A 57 9.15 -22.19 3.47
CA THR A 57 8.33 -22.70 4.60
C THR A 57 6.84 -22.56 4.41
N ASP A 58 6.36 -22.26 3.21
CA ASP A 58 4.95 -22.01 2.94
C ASP A 58 4.30 -20.91 3.80
N ALA A 59 5.11 -20.07 4.48
CA ALA A 59 4.62 -18.89 5.16
C ALA A 59 4.03 -17.88 4.16
N LEU A 60 4.66 -17.76 2.98
CA LEU A 60 4.13 -17.02 1.83
C LEU A 60 3.74 -18.06 0.76
N ILE A 61 2.47 -18.29 0.60
CA ILE A 61 1.93 -19.21 -0.40
C ILE A 61 1.64 -18.49 -1.72
N PRO A 62 1.82 -19.14 -2.88
CA PRO A 62 1.40 -18.59 -4.15
C PRO A 62 -0.08 -18.23 -4.13
N THR A 63 -0.36 -16.94 -4.33
CA THR A 63 -1.71 -16.39 -4.27
C THR A 63 -1.98 -15.59 -5.54
N PRO A 64 -3.10 -15.80 -6.23
CA PRO A 64 -3.48 -14.99 -7.38
C PRO A 64 -3.51 -13.51 -7.02
N ARG A 65 -3.08 -12.65 -7.95
CA ARG A 65 -2.96 -11.20 -7.69
C ARG A 65 -4.24 -10.56 -7.21
N GLU A 66 -5.37 -11.06 -7.66
CA GLU A 66 -6.71 -10.59 -7.33
C GLU A 66 -7.15 -10.98 -5.92
N GLU A 67 -6.53 -11.99 -5.33
CA GLU A 67 -6.82 -12.51 -4.00
C GLU A 67 -5.85 -11.99 -2.93
N ILE A 68 -4.81 -11.27 -3.35
CA ILE A 68 -3.91 -10.59 -2.42
C ILE A 68 -4.68 -9.49 -1.69
N ASP A 69 -4.51 -9.39 -0.38
CA ASP A 69 -5.09 -8.31 0.43
C ASP A 69 -4.03 -7.65 1.31
N MET A 70 -3.56 -6.49 0.86
CA MET A 70 -2.70 -5.58 1.61
C MET A 70 -3.48 -4.32 2.05
N GLY A 71 -4.80 -4.33 1.86
CA GLY A 71 -5.69 -3.22 2.15
C GLY A 71 -6.40 -2.67 0.91
N ILE A 72 -6.85 -1.44 1.01
CA ILE A 72 -7.56 -0.73 -0.06
C ILE A 72 -7.07 0.71 -0.16
N ALA A 73 -6.93 1.22 -1.38
CA ALA A 73 -6.59 2.62 -1.59
C ALA A 73 -7.78 3.53 -1.21
N GLN A 74 -7.47 4.65 -0.58
CA GLN A 74 -8.43 5.73 -0.34
C GLN A 74 -7.91 7.02 -0.97
N ILE A 75 -8.82 7.80 -1.57
CA ILE A 75 -8.53 9.08 -2.22
C ILE A 75 -9.16 10.20 -1.42
N ASP A 76 -8.34 11.16 -1.00
CA ASP A 76 -8.84 12.42 -0.45
C ASP A 76 -9.41 13.28 -1.58
N ARG A 77 -10.72 13.29 -1.67
CA ARG A 77 -11.46 14.06 -2.68
C ARG A 77 -11.35 15.55 -2.50
N SER A 78 -10.97 16.03 -1.32
CA SER A 78 -10.79 17.45 -1.03
C SER A 78 -9.45 18.02 -1.52
N ALA A 79 -8.49 17.14 -1.84
CA ALA A 79 -7.15 17.52 -2.28
C ALA A 79 -6.79 17.00 -3.68
N CYS A 80 -7.35 15.89 -4.13
CA CYS A 80 -7.05 15.28 -5.43
C CYS A 80 -7.44 16.22 -6.59
N TYR A 81 -6.50 16.55 -7.49
CA TYR A 81 -6.69 17.52 -8.57
C TYR A 81 -7.99 17.35 -9.36
N PRO A 82 -8.35 16.17 -9.92
CA PRO A 82 -9.61 16.02 -10.62
C PRO A 82 -10.86 16.20 -9.73
N TRP A 83 -10.77 15.90 -8.45
CA TRP A 83 -11.90 16.04 -7.55
C TRP A 83 -12.16 17.49 -7.12
N VAL A 84 -11.12 18.33 -7.14
CA VAL A 84 -11.23 19.76 -6.82
C VAL A 84 -11.20 20.65 -8.07
N ASP A 85 -11.44 20.07 -9.25
CA ASP A 85 -11.50 20.74 -10.54
C ASP A 85 -10.24 21.57 -10.90
N ARG A 86 -9.08 21.13 -10.41
CA ARG A 86 -7.76 21.75 -10.67
C ARG A 86 -6.99 21.07 -11.81
N GLY A 87 -7.66 20.37 -12.68
CA GLY A 87 -7.08 19.75 -13.86
C GLY A 87 -7.35 18.27 -13.99
N VAL A 88 -6.93 17.70 -15.11
CA VAL A 88 -7.05 16.28 -15.42
C VAL A 88 -5.83 15.54 -14.88
N CYS A 89 -6.04 14.48 -14.13
CA CYS A 89 -4.98 13.58 -13.67
C CYS A 89 -5.51 12.15 -13.65
N GLY A 90 -4.77 11.21 -14.21
CA GLY A 90 -5.14 9.80 -14.28
C GLY A 90 -4.03 8.86 -13.81
N ALA A 91 -2.95 9.40 -13.24
CA ALA A 91 -1.74 8.64 -12.93
C ALA A 91 -2.03 7.35 -12.14
N CYS A 92 -2.85 7.43 -11.09
CA CYS A 92 -3.18 6.28 -10.24
C CYS A 92 -4.00 5.20 -10.97
N ALA A 93 -4.91 5.59 -11.86
CA ALA A 93 -5.72 4.65 -12.63
C ALA A 93 -4.93 4.02 -13.79
N THR A 94 -4.13 4.82 -14.49
CA THR A 94 -3.32 4.35 -15.64
C THR A 94 -2.25 3.34 -15.24
N ILE A 95 -1.60 3.53 -14.10
CA ILE A 95 -0.52 2.65 -13.65
C ILE A 95 -0.99 1.41 -12.89
N CYS A 96 -2.26 1.34 -12.51
CA CYS A 96 -2.76 0.27 -11.67
C CYS A 96 -2.56 -1.11 -12.31
N PRO A 97 -1.84 -2.04 -11.68
CA PRO A 97 -1.57 -3.36 -12.26
C PRO A 97 -2.83 -4.24 -12.41
N LEU A 98 -3.92 -3.88 -11.73
CA LEU A 98 -5.23 -4.55 -11.81
C LEU A 98 -6.23 -3.76 -12.68
N GLY A 99 -5.82 -2.63 -13.23
CA GLY A 99 -6.62 -1.81 -14.12
C GLY A 99 -7.92 -1.32 -13.50
N GLU A 100 -8.94 -1.21 -14.34
CA GLU A 100 -10.25 -0.67 -13.95
C GLU A 100 -10.98 -1.46 -12.86
N ARG A 101 -10.60 -2.71 -12.62
CA ARG A 101 -11.18 -3.50 -11.51
C ARG A 101 -10.82 -2.93 -10.14
N ALA A 102 -9.67 -2.28 -10.04
CA ALA A 102 -9.14 -1.72 -8.81
C ALA A 102 -9.27 -0.19 -8.73
N ILE A 103 -8.86 0.53 -9.79
CA ILE A 103 -9.02 1.97 -9.90
C ILE A 103 -9.47 2.30 -11.33
N GLY A 104 -10.64 2.87 -11.44
CA GLY A 104 -11.19 3.34 -12.70
C GLY A 104 -11.52 4.81 -12.66
N PHE A 105 -12.10 5.31 -13.76
CA PHE A 105 -12.63 6.66 -13.83
C PHE A 105 -14.16 6.64 -13.73
N ASP A 106 -14.70 7.65 -13.10
CA ASP A 106 -16.09 8.01 -13.21
C ASP A 106 -16.24 8.99 -14.37
N PHE A 107 -16.66 8.48 -15.54
CA PHE A 107 -16.78 9.28 -16.76
C PHE A 107 -17.87 10.35 -16.68
N ALA A 108 -18.92 10.14 -15.88
CA ALA A 108 -19.93 11.16 -15.62
C ALA A 108 -19.38 12.35 -14.84
N ASN A 109 -18.24 12.16 -14.16
CA ASN A 109 -17.56 13.13 -13.29
C ASN A 109 -16.17 13.56 -13.81
N ILE A 110 -15.99 13.70 -15.12
CA ILE A 110 -14.79 14.30 -15.73
C ILE A 110 -13.49 13.62 -15.27
N TYR A 111 -13.35 12.32 -15.54
CA TYR A 111 -12.12 11.54 -15.25
C TYR A 111 -11.69 11.54 -13.75
N ARG A 112 -12.61 11.64 -12.84
CA ARG A 112 -12.32 11.52 -11.42
C ARG A 112 -11.98 10.07 -11.08
N PRO A 113 -10.80 9.80 -10.51
CA PRO A 113 -10.42 8.42 -10.16
C PRO A 113 -11.29 7.91 -9.01
N VAL A 114 -11.74 6.66 -9.16
CA VAL A 114 -12.56 5.95 -8.16
C VAL A 114 -11.94 4.60 -7.85
N VAL A 115 -11.72 4.32 -6.57
CA VAL A 115 -11.26 3.02 -6.10
C VAL A 115 -12.43 2.05 -6.04
N ARG A 116 -12.20 0.83 -6.51
CA ARG A 116 -13.20 -0.25 -6.59
C ARG A 116 -12.81 -1.44 -5.70
N SER A 117 -13.72 -2.37 -5.51
CA SER A 117 -13.53 -3.55 -4.65
C SER A 117 -12.36 -4.45 -5.05
N GLY A 118 -11.99 -4.48 -6.33
CA GLY A 118 -10.82 -5.23 -6.81
C GLY A 118 -9.45 -4.63 -6.46
N CYS A 119 -9.40 -3.54 -5.68
CA CYS A 119 -8.14 -3.00 -5.19
C CYS A 119 -7.53 -3.92 -4.13
N VAL A 120 -6.27 -4.28 -4.26
CA VAL A 120 -5.52 -5.14 -3.33
C VAL A 120 -4.55 -4.37 -2.43
N GLY A 121 -4.55 -3.05 -2.50
CA GLY A 121 -3.71 -2.20 -1.64
C GLY A 121 -2.22 -2.23 -1.94
N CYS A 122 -1.80 -2.51 -3.17
CA CYS A 122 -0.38 -2.65 -3.53
C CYS A 122 0.47 -1.37 -3.40
N GLY A 123 -0.14 -0.19 -3.33
CA GLY A 123 0.54 1.09 -3.12
C GLY A 123 1.11 1.77 -4.37
N VAL A 124 1.07 1.17 -5.55
CA VAL A 124 1.62 1.76 -6.79
C VAL A 124 0.98 3.12 -7.10
N CYS A 125 -0.32 3.27 -6.84
CA CYS A 125 -1.04 4.52 -7.01
C CYS A 125 -0.59 5.63 -6.04
N VAL A 126 -0.11 5.27 -4.85
CA VAL A 126 0.44 6.22 -3.86
C VAL A 126 1.81 6.73 -4.32
N GLU A 127 2.68 5.81 -4.77
CA GLU A 127 4.04 6.14 -5.21
C GLU A 127 4.06 7.01 -6.45
N VAL A 128 3.15 6.81 -7.40
CA VAL A 128 3.07 7.56 -8.67
C VAL A 128 2.32 8.88 -8.57
N CYS A 129 1.66 9.15 -7.46
CA CYS A 129 0.84 10.37 -7.31
C CYS A 129 1.71 11.64 -7.43
N PRO A 130 1.45 12.51 -8.42
CA PRO A 130 2.26 13.71 -8.64
C PRO A 130 1.93 14.85 -7.67
N HIS A 131 0.88 14.69 -6.87
CA HIS A 131 0.48 15.72 -5.92
C HIS A 131 1.43 15.76 -4.71
N PRO A 132 1.91 16.95 -4.28
CA PRO A 132 2.87 17.06 -3.17
C PRO A 132 2.41 16.41 -1.86
N SER A 133 1.12 16.53 -1.52
CA SER A 133 0.56 15.91 -0.31
C SER A 133 0.13 14.47 -0.48
N ARG A 134 0.27 13.89 -1.70
CA ARG A 134 -0.18 12.54 -2.04
C ARG A 134 -1.57 12.23 -1.47
N PRO A 135 -2.65 12.80 -2.02
CA PRO A 135 -4.01 12.62 -1.53
C PRO A 135 -4.58 11.22 -1.86
N ILE A 136 -3.75 10.21 -1.75
CA ILE A 136 -4.09 8.80 -1.89
C ILE A 136 -3.18 8.00 -0.96
N TRP A 137 -3.75 7.07 -0.21
CA TRP A 137 -3.03 6.20 0.73
C TRP A 137 -3.71 4.84 0.84
N ILE A 138 -3.05 3.89 1.48
CA ILE A 138 -3.60 2.57 1.70
C ILE A 138 -4.06 2.45 3.15
N VAL A 139 -5.25 1.88 3.33
CA VAL A 139 -5.80 1.51 4.64
C VAL A 139 -6.08 0.03 4.68
N ALA A 140 -6.03 -0.55 5.87
CA ALA A 140 -6.49 -1.92 6.06
C ALA A 140 -7.95 -2.06 5.59
N ARG A 141 -8.28 -3.15 4.91
CA ARG A 141 -9.65 -3.44 4.54
C ARG A 141 -10.42 -3.77 5.81
N ALA A 142 -11.35 -2.90 6.19
CA ALA A 142 -12.26 -3.21 7.28
C ALA A 142 -13.17 -4.38 6.86
N PRO A 143 -13.46 -5.32 7.76
CA PRO A 143 -14.52 -6.28 7.51
C PRO A 143 -15.82 -5.47 7.37
N GLU A 144 -16.33 -5.39 6.14
CA GLU A 144 -17.60 -4.77 5.75
C GLU A 144 -18.05 -3.53 6.55
N ALA A 145 -17.48 -2.37 6.21
CA ALA A 145 -18.07 -1.09 6.55
C ALA A 145 -18.21 -0.24 5.28
N GLN A 146 -19.43 -0.02 4.91
CA GLN A 146 -19.86 0.85 3.83
C GLN A 146 -19.39 2.29 4.05
N ASN A 147 -18.93 2.92 2.97
CA ASN A 147 -18.84 4.37 2.73
C ASN A 147 -18.90 5.28 3.97
N GLY A 148 -17.73 5.59 4.52
CA GLY A 148 -17.59 6.69 5.48
C GLY A 148 -16.31 7.46 5.20
N SER A 149 -16.39 8.77 5.12
CA SER A 149 -15.26 9.69 4.99
C SER A 149 -14.26 9.44 6.12
N VAL A 150 -13.10 8.86 5.79
CA VAL A 150 -12.02 8.64 6.74
C VAL A 150 -10.94 9.68 6.51
N THR A 151 -10.64 10.44 7.53
CA THR A 151 -9.55 11.42 7.56
C THR A 151 -8.20 10.71 7.55
N LYS A 152 -7.24 11.29 6.82
CA LYS A 152 -5.84 10.85 6.79
C LYS A 152 -5.29 10.73 8.21
N PRO A 153 -4.63 9.63 8.60
CA PRO A 153 -3.96 9.57 9.89
C PRO A 153 -2.89 10.67 9.95
N SER A 154 -3.08 11.60 10.87
CA SER A 154 -2.10 12.63 11.20
C SER A 154 -1.04 12.02 12.09
N GLY A 155 0.21 12.01 11.66
CA GLY A 155 1.32 11.81 12.56
C GLY A 155 2.39 10.85 12.08
N ILE A 156 3.40 11.39 11.41
CA ILE A 156 4.78 11.13 11.79
C ILE A 156 5.34 12.53 12.11
N GLU A 157 5.32 12.88 13.37
CA GLU A 157 6.11 14.02 13.87
C GLU A 157 7.59 13.73 13.60
N SER A 158 8.20 14.58 12.79
CA SER A 158 9.64 14.65 12.62
C SER A 158 10.26 14.92 14.00
N LEU A 159 10.98 13.95 14.54
CA LEU A 159 11.89 14.19 15.66
C LEU A 159 12.95 15.19 15.18
N SER A 160 12.75 16.44 15.55
CA SER A 160 13.76 17.49 15.38
C SER A 160 14.95 17.14 16.28
N THR A 161 16.09 16.89 15.67
CA THR A 161 17.41 16.83 16.32
C THR A 161 17.65 18.14 17.06
N GLY A 162 17.59 18.07 18.38
CA GLY A 162 18.03 19.15 19.25
C GLY A 162 19.52 19.43 19.05
N ALA A 163 19.83 20.65 18.69
CA ALA A 163 21.19 21.17 18.64
C ALA A 163 21.80 21.15 20.04
N LEU A 164 22.95 20.50 20.18
CA LEU A 164 23.85 20.70 21.31
C LEU A 164 24.58 22.01 21.09
N ALA A 165 24.26 23.03 21.89
CA ALA A 165 25.08 24.20 22.14
C ALA A 165 25.64 24.07 23.55
N GLY A 166 27.00 24.21 23.67
CA GLY A 166 27.71 24.24 24.93
C GLY A 166 29.20 24.07 24.68
#